data_60015513e5be1cad0c2eb46d1747fb7f
#
_entry.id   60015513e5be1cad0c2eb46d1747fb7f
#
_cell.length_a   1.000
_cell.length_b   1.000
_cell.length_c   1.000
_cell.angle_alpha   90.00
_cell.angle_beta   90.00
_cell.angle_gamma   90.00
#
_symmetry.space_group_name_H-M   'P 1'
#
loop_
_entity.id
_entity.type
_entity.pdbx_description
1 polymer ?
#
loop_
_entity_poly.entity_id
_entity_poly.type
_entity_poly.pdbx_seq_one_letter_code
_entity_poly.pdbx_strand_id
1 'polypeptide(L)'
;TAVWDFINTNLYKSFGGENGEAYIIARGPWQMAIIYCKGTGCVYTLMREKRFEELRNGMNRRKGLHYLDLFARIINEDLDANAPEQISMFPEETLDKEEMKRQLFKLLCSIVESVEELKRHVLVLFTSNYEIGLTAIRAVTVDRNLSIVDQADWSNLIDLNSDVVV
;
A
#
# COMPACT_ATOMS: atom_id res chain seq x y z
N THR A 1 -10.35 -10.42 10.09
CA THR A 1 -11.01 -9.19 10.57
C THR A 1 -10.35 -8.68 11.83
N ALA A 2 -10.32 -9.41 12.95
CA ALA A 2 -9.75 -8.94 14.22
C ALA A 2 -8.28 -8.49 14.11
N VAL A 3 -7.45 -9.17 13.31
CA VAL A 3 -6.05 -8.77 13.09
C VAL A 3 -5.95 -7.44 12.37
N TRP A 4 -6.81 -7.20 11.38
CA TRP A 4 -6.85 -5.94 10.66
C TRP A 4 -7.34 -4.79 11.54
N ASP A 5 -8.36 -5.04 12.35
CA ASP A 5 -8.89 -4.04 13.29
C ASP A 5 -7.83 -3.65 14.32
N PHE A 6 -7.06 -4.63 14.79
CA PHE A 6 -5.95 -4.41 15.71
C PHE A 6 -4.82 -3.60 15.06
N ILE A 7 -4.39 -3.97 13.85
CA ILE A 7 -3.34 -3.26 13.10
C ILE A 7 -3.79 -1.82 12.82
N ASN A 8 -4.99 -1.64 12.30
CA ASN A 8 -5.52 -0.32 11.99
C ASN A 8 -5.62 0.57 13.24
N THR A 9 -6.10 0.03 14.35
CA THR A 9 -6.24 0.77 15.60
C THR A 9 -4.88 1.18 16.17
N ASN A 10 -3.91 0.27 16.15
CA ASN A 10 -2.58 0.57 16.69
C ASN A 10 -1.81 1.56 15.80
N LEU A 11 -1.92 1.43 14.49
CA LEU A 11 -1.33 2.39 13.56
C LEU A 11 -1.94 3.78 13.76
N TYR A 12 -3.25 3.87 13.84
CA TYR A 12 -3.93 5.14 14.07
C TYR A 12 -3.48 5.80 15.39
N LYS A 13 -3.29 5.01 16.45
CA LYS A 13 -2.81 5.51 17.74
C LYS A 13 -1.33 5.90 17.74
N SER A 14 -0.51 5.19 16.97
CA SER A 14 0.95 5.36 16.98
C SER A 14 1.45 6.49 16.08
N PHE A 15 0.70 6.88 15.06
CA PHE A 15 1.09 7.87 14.06
C PHE A 15 0.35 9.21 14.21
N GLY A 16 -0.06 9.57 15.40
CA GLY A 16 -0.58 10.92 15.70
C GLY A 16 0.55 11.87 16.08
N GLY A 17 1.42 12.26 15.13
CA GLY A 17 2.57 13.11 15.45
C GLY A 17 3.08 13.95 14.27
N GLU A 18 4.15 14.72 14.50
CA GLU A 18 4.70 15.73 13.60
C GLU A 18 5.14 15.20 12.20
N ASN A 19 5.40 13.90 12.05
CA ASN A 19 6.02 13.31 10.86
C ASN A 19 5.08 12.48 9.99
N GLY A 20 3.87 12.23 10.42
CA GLY A 20 2.91 11.44 9.65
C GLY A 20 1.58 11.32 10.34
N GLU A 21 0.54 11.15 9.56
CA GLU A 21 -0.82 10.92 10.03
C GLU A 21 -1.35 9.61 9.48
N ALA A 22 -2.04 8.85 10.33
CA ALA A 22 -2.72 7.63 9.93
C ALA A 22 -4.20 7.93 9.66
N TYR A 23 -4.68 7.39 8.56
CA TYR A 23 -6.06 7.53 8.11
C TYR A 23 -6.66 6.13 7.88
N ILE A 24 -7.94 6.00 8.17
CA ILE A 24 -8.70 4.81 7.82
C ILE A 24 -9.67 5.18 6.71
N ILE A 25 -9.51 4.55 5.57
CA ILE A 25 -10.38 4.74 4.42
C ILE A 25 -11.33 3.57 4.29
N ALA A 26 -12.61 3.86 4.28
CA ALA A 26 -13.64 2.87 4.00
C ALA A 26 -13.76 2.64 2.49
N ARG A 27 -13.75 1.38 2.08
CA ARG A 27 -13.90 0.99 0.69
C ARG A 27 -14.94 -0.13 0.59
N GLY A 28 -16.20 0.26 0.53
CA GLY A 28 -17.31 -0.68 0.67
C GLY A 28 -17.26 -1.35 2.05
N PRO A 29 -17.30 -2.68 2.11
CA PRO A 29 -17.22 -3.41 3.39
C PRO A 29 -15.80 -3.49 3.96
N TRP A 30 -14.81 -2.96 3.26
CA TRP A 30 -13.39 -3.03 3.65
C TRP A 30 -12.88 -1.69 4.15
N GLN A 31 -12.00 -1.77 5.13
CA GLN A 31 -11.25 -0.62 5.63
C GLN A 31 -9.77 -0.83 5.33
N MET A 32 -9.12 0.26 4.95
CA MET A 32 -7.69 0.29 4.66
C MET A 32 -7.03 1.39 5.48
N ALA A 33 -5.97 1.04 6.20
CA ALA A 33 -5.13 2.03 6.85
C ALA A 33 -4.14 2.63 5.83
N ILE A 34 -4.03 3.94 5.83
CA ILE A 34 -3.06 4.69 5.05
C ILE A 34 -2.29 5.59 6.00
N ILE A 35 -0.98 5.62 5.85
CA ILE A 35 -0.11 6.56 6.55
C ILE A 35 0.42 7.56 5.53
N TYR A 36 0.20 8.83 5.79
CA TYR A 36 0.67 9.91 4.92
C TYR A 36 1.64 10.81 5.66
N CYS A 37 2.83 10.97 5.08
CA CYS A 37 3.86 11.87 5.57
C CYS A 37 3.88 13.13 4.71
N LYS A 38 3.22 14.18 5.16
CA LYS A 38 3.05 15.43 4.41
C LYS A 38 4.38 16.10 4.03
N GLY A 39 5.37 16.05 4.92
CA GLY A 39 6.68 16.66 4.68
C GLY A 39 7.46 16.02 3.51
N THR A 40 7.29 14.74 3.27
CA THR A 40 7.97 13.99 2.21
C THR A 40 7.08 13.68 1.01
N GLY A 41 5.75 13.78 1.18
CA GLY A 41 4.79 13.32 0.17
C GLY A 41 4.68 11.80 0.05
N CYS A 42 5.20 11.06 1.02
CA CYS A 42 5.16 9.60 1.02
C CYS A 42 3.86 9.06 1.59
N VAL A 43 3.30 8.10 0.89
CA VAL A 43 2.10 7.35 1.29
C VAL A 43 2.48 5.91 1.53
N TYR A 44 2.08 5.38 2.69
CA TYR A 44 2.32 3.99 3.07
C TYR A 44 0.99 3.26 3.16
N THR A 45 0.91 2.11 2.53
CA THR A 45 -0.21 1.17 2.70
C THR A 45 0.30 -0.18 3.18
N LEU A 46 -0.57 -0.98 3.78
CA LEU A 46 -0.21 -2.27 4.33
C LEU A 46 -0.91 -3.39 3.57
N MET A 47 -0.17 -4.48 3.37
CA MET A 47 -0.71 -5.67 2.73
C MET A 47 -0.02 -6.93 3.27
N ARG A 48 -0.74 -8.03 3.32
CA ARG A 48 -0.12 -9.32 3.59
C ARG A 48 0.77 -9.75 2.43
N GLU A 49 1.92 -10.30 2.73
CA GLU A 49 2.88 -10.82 1.75
C GLU A 49 2.20 -11.76 0.74
N LYS A 50 1.42 -12.70 1.23
CA LYS A 50 0.68 -13.65 0.40
C LYS A 50 -0.25 -12.94 -0.60
N ARG A 51 -0.96 -11.89 -0.15
CA ARG A 51 -1.88 -11.15 -1.03
C ARG A 51 -1.15 -10.41 -2.13
N PHE A 52 0.00 -9.84 -1.80
CA PHE A 52 0.85 -9.17 -2.78
C PHE A 52 1.35 -10.15 -3.87
N GLU A 53 1.82 -11.32 -3.47
CA GLU A 53 2.24 -12.36 -4.41
C GLU A 53 1.09 -12.84 -5.32
N GLU A 54 -0.10 -13.00 -4.78
CA GLU A 54 -1.30 -13.33 -5.56
C GLU A 54 -1.58 -12.25 -6.63
N LEU A 55 -1.48 -10.98 -6.27
CA LEU A 55 -1.68 -9.86 -7.21
C LEU A 55 -0.61 -9.82 -8.29
N ARG A 56 0.65 -10.01 -7.93
CA ARG A 56 1.77 -10.05 -8.88
C ARG A 56 1.61 -11.17 -9.91
N ASN A 57 1.16 -12.32 -9.46
CA ASN A 57 0.97 -13.50 -10.30
C ASN A 57 -0.35 -13.48 -11.09
N GLY A 58 -1.13 -12.41 -10.96
CA GLY A 58 -2.43 -12.30 -11.63
C GLY A 58 -3.52 -13.21 -11.03
N MET A 59 -3.24 -13.84 -9.90
CA MET A 59 -4.20 -14.73 -9.22
C MET A 59 -5.21 -13.90 -8.41
N ASN A 60 -6.46 -14.38 -8.39
CA ASN A 60 -7.54 -13.73 -7.63
C ASN A 60 -7.75 -12.24 -7.95
N ARG A 61 -7.36 -11.80 -9.13
CA ARG A 61 -7.69 -10.47 -9.62
C ARG A 61 -9.17 -10.42 -10.00
N ARG A 62 -9.89 -9.50 -9.38
CA ARG A 62 -11.22 -9.14 -9.85
C ARG A 62 -11.07 -8.35 -11.15
N LYS A 63 -12.11 -8.34 -11.97
CA LYS A 63 -12.15 -7.44 -13.13
C LYS A 63 -11.99 -6.00 -12.66
N GLY A 64 -11.08 -5.27 -13.26
CA GLY A 64 -10.77 -3.88 -12.95
C GLY A 64 -9.44 -3.67 -12.21
N LEU A 65 -9.04 -2.41 -12.11
CA LEU A 65 -7.80 -2.03 -11.43
C LEU A 65 -7.92 -2.19 -9.92
N HIS A 66 -6.95 -2.87 -9.34
CA HIS A 66 -6.76 -2.87 -7.91
C HIS A 66 -6.22 -1.50 -7.46
N TYR A 67 -6.53 -1.05 -6.22
CA TYR A 67 -6.01 0.23 -5.72
C TYR A 67 -4.48 0.31 -5.79
N LEU A 68 -3.78 -0.82 -5.60
CA LEU A 68 -2.33 -0.87 -5.71
C LEU A 68 -1.83 -0.50 -7.11
N ASP A 69 -2.58 -0.86 -8.16
CA ASP A 69 -2.26 -0.45 -9.52
C ASP A 69 -2.35 1.08 -9.69
N LEU A 70 -3.31 1.72 -9.04
CA LEU A 70 -3.44 3.19 -9.06
C LEU A 70 -2.24 3.86 -8.39
N PHE A 71 -1.84 3.38 -7.22
CA PHE A 71 -0.66 3.89 -6.51
C PHE A 71 0.61 3.70 -7.33
N ALA A 72 0.82 2.50 -7.86
CA ALA A 72 2.01 2.18 -8.64
C ALA A 72 2.10 3.01 -9.93
N ARG A 73 1.00 3.14 -10.66
CA ARG A 73 0.98 3.81 -11.97
C ARG A 73 0.96 5.33 -11.88
N ILE A 74 0.38 5.90 -10.84
CA ILE A 74 0.26 7.36 -10.71
C ILE A 74 1.33 7.93 -9.79
N ILE A 75 1.48 7.41 -8.58
CA ILE A 75 2.43 7.97 -7.61
C ILE A 75 3.87 7.56 -7.94
N ASN A 76 4.08 6.30 -8.32
CA ASN A 76 5.39 5.75 -8.66
C ASN A 76 5.70 5.78 -10.17
N GLU A 77 5.06 6.68 -10.90
CA GLU A 77 5.19 6.77 -12.36
C GLU A 77 6.63 6.95 -12.83
N ASP A 78 7.43 7.69 -12.08
CA ASP A 78 8.84 7.93 -12.40
C ASP A 78 9.70 6.65 -12.41
N LEU A 79 9.24 5.59 -11.78
CA LEU A 79 9.91 4.28 -11.77
C LEU A 79 9.70 3.51 -13.07
N ASP A 80 8.73 3.91 -13.88
CA ASP A 80 8.37 3.22 -15.12
C ASP A 80 9.41 3.43 -16.24
N ALA A 81 10.32 4.39 -16.11
CA ALA A 81 11.33 4.70 -17.12
C ALA A 81 12.19 3.49 -17.51
N ASN A 82 12.38 2.54 -16.60
CA ASN A 82 13.13 1.30 -16.83
C ASN A 82 12.24 0.04 -16.82
N ALA A 83 10.93 0.22 -16.68
CA ALA A 83 10.01 -0.92 -16.69
C ALA A 83 9.82 -1.43 -18.12
N PRO A 84 9.96 -2.76 -18.36
CA PRO A 84 9.64 -3.31 -19.67
C PRO A 84 8.18 -3.08 -20.01
N GLU A 85 7.90 -2.72 -21.26
CA GLU A 85 6.52 -2.68 -21.72
C GLU A 85 5.91 -4.08 -21.62
N GLN A 86 5.07 -4.27 -20.64
CA GLN A 86 4.22 -5.45 -20.64
C GLN A 86 3.04 -5.19 -21.55
N ILE A 87 2.88 -6.04 -22.54
CA ILE A 87 1.64 -6.12 -23.31
C ILE A 87 0.56 -6.50 -22.30
N SER A 88 -0.37 -5.58 -22.06
CA SER A 88 -1.51 -5.85 -21.19
C SER A 88 -2.24 -7.08 -21.71
N MET A 89 -2.35 -8.11 -20.87
CA MET A 89 -3.17 -9.29 -21.19
C MET A 89 -4.68 -8.95 -21.21
N PHE A 90 -5.04 -7.73 -20.78
CA PHE A 90 -6.42 -7.24 -20.71
C PHE A 90 -6.50 -5.86 -21.36
N PRO A 91 -6.45 -5.75 -22.70
CA PRO A 91 -6.47 -4.47 -23.41
C PRO A 91 -7.75 -3.64 -23.17
N GLU A 92 -8.80 -4.28 -22.67
CA GLU A 92 -10.09 -3.62 -22.37
C GLU A 92 -10.06 -2.82 -21.05
N GLU A 93 -9.01 -2.94 -20.24
CA GLU A 93 -8.89 -2.32 -18.92
C GLU A 93 -7.87 -1.17 -18.86
N THR A 94 -7.40 -0.68 -19.99
CA THR A 94 -6.52 0.49 -20.03
C THR A 94 -7.33 1.76 -19.80
N LEU A 95 -7.53 2.10 -18.53
CA LEU A 95 -7.97 3.43 -18.17
C LEU A 95 -6.90 4.45 -18.58
N ASP A 96 -7.31 5.60 -19.09
CA ASP A 96 -6.36 6.67 -19.33
C ASP A 96 -5.81 7.22 -18.01
N LYS A 97 -4.70 7.93 -18.08
CA LYS A 97 -4.01 8.48 -16.92
C LYS A 97 -4.88 9.45 -16.11
N GLU A 98 -5.68 10.27 -16.79
CA GLU A 98 -6.55 11.25 -16.14
C GLU A 98 -7.68 10.57 -15.36
N GLU A 99 -8.23 9.49 -15.88
CA GLU A 99 -9.23 8.70 -15.17
C GLU A 99 -8.62 7.99 -13.95
N MET A 100 -7.42 7.43 -14.08
CA MET A 100 -6.71 6.86 -12.95
C MET A 100 -6.43 7.88 -11.86
N LYS A 101 -6.02 9.10 -12.21
CA LYS A 101 -5.85 10.20 -11.25
C LYS A 101 -7.13 10.56 -10.54
N ARG A 102 -8.26 10.60 -11.26
CA ARG A 102 -9.57 10.87 -10.66
C ARG A 102 -9.97 9.79 -9.66
N GLN A 103 -9.76 8.52 -10.02
CA GLN A 103 -10.04 7.41 -9.11
C GLN A 103 -9.14 7.44 -7.88
N LEU A 104 -7.86 7.74 -8.05
CA LEU A 104 -6.92 7.88 -6.94
C LEU A 104 -7.31 9.05 -6.02
N PHE A 105 -7.63 10.20 -6.59
CA PHE A 105 -8.09 11.35 -5.82
C PHE A 105 -9.40 11.05 -5.06
N LYS A 106 -10.34 10.38 -5.70
CA LYS A 106 -11.58 9.95 -5.05
C LYS A 106 -11.31 9.07 -3.83
N LEU A 107 -10.27 8.24 -3.89
CA LEU A 107 -9.83 7.40 -2.76
C LEU A 107 -9.19 8.23 -1.64
N LEU A 108 -8.39 9.24 -1.98
CA LEU A 108 -7.52 9.97 -1.07
C LEU A 108 -7.97 11.41 -0.76
N CYS A 109 -9.14 11.83 -1.21
CA CYS A 109 -9.60 13.22 -1.07
C CYS A 109 -9.77 13.69 0.37
N SER A 110 -9.89 12.78 1.33
CA SER A 110 -9.89 13.11 2.76
C SER A 110 -8.49 13.33 3.35
N ILE A 111 -7.44 13.02 2.60
CA ILE A 111 -6.05 13.05 3.05
C ILE A 111 -5.26 14.15 2.37
N VAL A 112 -5.45 14.31 1.05
CA VAL A 112 -4.71 15.27 0.22
C VAL A 112 -5.66 16.19 -0.53
N GLU A 113 -5.22 17.39 -0.81
CA GLU A 113 -5.96 18.35 -1.64
C GLU A 113 -5.75 18.06 -3.13
N SER A 114 -4.61 17.48 -3.49
CA SER A 114 -4.23 17.18 -4.87
C SER A 114 -3.36 15.93 -4.94
N VAL A 115 -3.52 15.15 -6.00
CA VAL A 115 -2.69 13.95 -6.26
C VAL A 115 -1.22 14.33 -6.47
N GLU A 116 -0.93 15.53 -6.94
CA GLU A 116 0.42 16.03 -7.15
C GLU A 116 1.22 16.21 -5.87
N GLU A 117 0.57 16.26 -4.70
CA GLU A 117 1.25 16.25 -3.40
C GLU A 117 1.94 14.91 -3.11
N LEU A 118 1.46 13.85 -3.71
CA LEU A 118 1.95 12.49 -3.50
C LEU A 118 3.21 12.26 -4.33
N LYS A 119 4.33 11.94 -3.67
CA LYS A 119 5.63 11.78 -4.31
C LYS A 119 6.09 10.34 -4.40
N ARG A 120 5.70 9.50 -3.43
CA ARG A 120 6.08 8.09 -3.40
C ARG A 120 5.03 7.27 -2.67
N HIS A 121 4.72 6.10 -3.21
CA HIS A 121 3.98 5.07 -2.52
C HIS A 121 4.91 3.95 -2.10
N VAL A 122 4.83 3.58 -0.83
CA VAL A 122 5.57 2.47 -0.24
C VAL A 122 4.57 1.45 0.29
N LEU A 123 4.72 0.22 -0.12
CA LEU A 123 3.90 -0.89 0.33
C LEU A 123 4.61 -1.61 1.47
N VAL A 124 3.98 -1.63 2.63
CA VAL A 124 4.47 -2.36 3.80
C VAL A 124 3.86 -3.75 3.78
N LEU A 125 4.70 -4.74 3.52
CA LEU A 125 4.32 -6.13 3.46
C LEU A 125 4.62 -6.81 4.79
N PHE A 126 3.67 -7.57 5.28
CA PHE A 126 3.84 -8.31 6.52
C PHE A 126 3.46 -9.78 6.37
N THR A 127 4.18 -10.60 7.13
CA THR A 127 3.89 -12.02 7.30
C THR A 127 3.51 -12.26 8.75
N SER A 128 2.47 -13.02 8.97
CA SER A 128 2.01 -13.38 10.31
C SER A 128 1.77 -14.88 10.41
N ASN A 129 2.07 -15.40 11.59
CA ASN A 129 1.74 -16.77 11.97
C ASN A 129 0.66 -16.72 13.04
N TYR A 130 -0.28 -17.65 12.99
CA TYR A 130 -1.40 -17.69 13.95
C TYR A 130 -0.94 -17.84 15.40
N GLU A 131 0.12 -18.59 15.63
CA GLU A 131 0.63 -18.88 16.98
C GLU A 131 1.57 -17.79 17.51
N ILE A 132 2.42 -17.23 16.65
CA ILE A 132 3.50 -16.32 17.00
C ILE A 132 3.12 -14.86 16.78
N GLY A 133 2.15 -14.60 15.90
CA GLY A 133 1.79 -13.25 15.48
C GLY A 133 2.61 -12.79 14.28
N LEU A 134 3.07 -11.54 14.31
CA LEU A 134 3.84 -10.94 13.23
C LEU A 134 5.26 -11.52 13.18
N THR A 135 5.66 -12.07 12.05
CA THR A 135 6.95 -12.75 11.90
C THR A 135 7.93 -12.01 10.99
N ALA A 136 7.45 -11.22 10.06
CA ALA A 136 8.29 -10.43 9.16
C ALA A 136 7.56 -9.19 8.67
N ILE A 137 8.34 -8.11 8.46
CA ILE A 137 7.86 -6.86 7.84
C ILE A 137 8.93 -6.41 6.85
N ARG A 138 8.50 -6.04 5.66
CA ARG A 138 9.37 -5.34 4.70
C ARG A 138 8.63 -4.20 4.02
N ALA A 139 9.34 -3.14 3.72
CA ALA A 139 8.84 -2.03 2.92
C ALA A 139 9.33 -2.21 1.48
N VAL A 140 8.42 -2.12 0.52
CA VAL A 140 8.75 -2.25 -0.89
C VAL A 140 8.18 -1.09 -1.69
N THR A 141 8.91 -0.69 -2.72
CA THR A 141 8.43 0.25 -3.72
C THR A 141 8.29 -0.50 -5.03
N VAL A 142 7.14 -0.40 -5.64
CA VAL A 142 6.83 -1.17 -6.86
C VAL A 142 6.53 -0.26 -8.04
N ASP A 143 6.90 -0.73 -9.23
CA ASP A 143 6.56 -0.10 -10.51
C ASP A 143 5.15 -0.52 -10.98
N ARG A 144 4.75 -0.04 -12.17
CA ARG A 144 3.45 -0.34 -12.79
C ARG A 144 3.18 -1.83 -12.99
N ASN A 145 4.23 -2.65 -13.08
CA ASN A 145 4.15 -4.10 -13.24
C ASN A 145 4.12 -4.84 -11.91
N LEU A 146 4.06 -4.11 -10.78
CA LEU A 146 4.20 -4.62 -9.43
C LEU A 146 5.55 -5.32 -9.19
N SER A 147 6.57 -4.96 -9.97
CA SER A 147 7.94 -5.40 -9.75
C SER A 147 8.57 -4.56 -8.64
N ILE A 148 9.27 -5.21 -7.73
CA ILE A 148 9.95 -4.54 -6.63
C ILE A 148 11.18 -3.82 -7.16
N VAL A 149 11.20 -2.50 -7.05
CA VAL A 149 12.30 -1.63 -7.48
C VAL A 149 13.24 -1.34 -6.32
N ASP A 150 12.69 -1.19 -5.13
CA ASP A 150 13.43 -0.92 -3.90
C ASP A 150 12.78 -1.64 -2.74
N GLN A 151 13.58 -2.06 -1.76
CA GLN A 151 13.08 -2.74 -0.58
C GLN A 151 13.97 -2.51 0.65
N ALA A 152 13.33 -2.56 1.81
CA ALA A 152 14.00 -2.52 3.09
C ALA A 152 13.37 -3.56 4.03
N ASP A 153 14.20 -4.31 4.73
CA ASP A 153 13.74 -5.24 5.76
C ASP A 153 13.52 -4.47 7.06
N TRP A 154 12.28 -4.48 7.54
CA TRP A 154 11.87 -3.85 8.79
C TRP A 154 11.54 -4.87 9.88
N SER A 155 11.91 -6.12 9.69
CA SER A 155 11.61 -7.19 10.66
C SER A 155 12.26 -6.97 12.03
N ASN A 156 13.34 -6.17 12.07
CA ASN A 156 13.98 -5.76 13.34
C ASN A 156 13.11 -4.83 14.20
N LEU A 157 12.06 -4.23 13.60
CA LEU A 157 11.10 -3.42 14.35
C LEU A 157 10.07 -4.27 15.10
N ILE A 158 10.00 -5.56 14.81
CA ILE A 158 9.19 -6.49 15.57
C ILE A 158 9.88 -6.69 16.91
N ASP A 159 9.28 -6.18 17.97
CA ASP A 159 9.81 -6.39 19.31
C ASP A 159 9.47 -7.80 19.79
N LEU A 160 10.44 -8.71 19.61
CA LEU A 160 10.34 -10.10 20.06
C LEU A 160 10.46 -10.23 21.58
N ASN A 161 10.87 -9.16 22.26
CA ASN A 161 11.04 -9.12 23.72
C ASN A 161 9.91 -8.38 24.42
N SER A 162 8.92 -7.90 23.71
CA SER A 162 7.78 -7.31 24.35
C SER A 162 6.98 -8.42 25.04
N ASP A 163 7.10 -8.47 26.36
CA ASP A 163 6.21 -9.19 27.26
C ASP A 163 4.80 -8.54 27.24
N VAL A 164 4.38 -8.02 26.13
CA VAL A 164 3.01 -7.56 25.96
C VAL A 164 2.15 -8.80 25.86
N VAL A 165 1.84 -9.32 26.99
CA VAL A 165 0.75 -10.23 27.17
C VAL A 165 -0.53 -9.40 26.93
N VAL A 166 -1.04 -9.55 25.76
CA VAL A 166 -2.36 -9.04 25.45
C VAL A 166 -3.40 -10.02 25.97
#